data_4659a1c7c86f157c5fe6e7a2828614d3
#
_entry.id   4659a1c7c86f157c5fe6e7a2828614d3
#
_cell.length_a   1.000
_cell.length_b   1.000
_cell.length_c   1.000
_cell.angle_alpha   90.00
_cell.angle_beta   90.00
_cell.angle_gamma   90.00
#
_symmetry.space_group_name_H-M   'P 1'
#
loop_
_entity.id
_entity.type
_entity.pdbx_description
1 polymer ?
#
loop_
_entity_poly.entity_id
_entity_poly.type
_entity_poly.pdbx_seq_one_letter_code
_entity_poly.pdbx_strand_id
1 'polypeptide(L)'
;MNVIEVFNDSYERCVSHDDFFDLFYENFWSKGEHFRHKFDGVDMKNQKRMLKGALVFLMMADSSTDAREMTRKYGNKHGQGNIGVSPEDIDIWFESLLETVKLCDSDFDESVDYAWRHRFETGLVIMKKECADA
;
A
#
# COMPACT_ATOMS: atom_id res chain seq x y z
N MET A 1 -3.85 23.98 5.03
CA MET A 1 -2.77 23.11 4.56
C MET A 1 -3.30 22.25 3.40
N ASN A 2 -2.55 22.12 2.33
CA ASN A 2 -3.05 21.35 1.19
C ASN A 2 -2.85 19.84 1.38
N VAL A 3 -3.57 19.05 0.59
CA VAL A 3 -3.57 17.58 0.70
C VAL A 3 -2.17 16.98 0.56
N ILE A 4 -1.36 17.52 -0.37
CA ILE A 4 -0.01 17.00 -0.61
C ILE A 4 0.88 17.21 0.60
N GLU A 5 0.83 18.39 1.22
CA GLU A 5 1.61 18.68 2.42
C GLU A 5 1.17 17.81 3.60
N VAL A 6 -0.13 17.66 3.80
CA VAL A 6 -0.67 16.79 4.85
C VAL A 6 -0.18 15.36 4.66
N PHE A 7 -0.27 14.84 3.42
CA PHE A 7 0.20 13.50 3.12
C PHE A 7 1.71 13.35 3.36
N ASN A 8 2.52 14.27 2.82
CA ASN A 8 3.97 14.17 2.92
C ASN A 8 4.44 14.16 4.38
N ASP A 9 3.85 15.03 5.22
CA ASP A 9 4.19 15.10 6.64
C ASP A 9 3.83 13.80 7.35
N SER A 10 2.64 13.26 7.08
CA SER A 10 2.19 11.98 7.64
C SER A 10 3.08 10.83 7.18
N TYR A 11 3.37 10.76 5.88
CA TYR A 11 4.22 9.72 5.31
C TYR A 11 5.58 9.70 6.00
N GLU A 12 6.20 10.88 6.16
CA GLU A 12 7.49 10.99 6.82
C GLU A 12 7.41 10.51 8.29
N ARG A 13 6.37 10.90 9.02
CA ARG A 13 6.18 10.43 10.40
C ARG A 13 6.06 8.91 10.47
N CYS A 14 5.33 8.32 9.53
CA CYS A 14 5.12 6.87 9.49
C CYS A 14 6.40 6.11 9.14
N VAL A 15 7.08 6.49 8.06
CA VAL A 15 8.28 5.75 7.61
C VAL A 15 9.47 5.96 8.54
N SER A 16 9.45 7.01 9.36
CA SER A 16 10.47 7.23 10.39
C SER A 16 10.22 6.38 11.63
N HIS A 17 9.03 5.79 11.76
CA HIS A 17 8.71 4.88 12.86
C HIS A 17 9.33 3.52 12.54
N ASP A 18 10.23 3.04 13.37
CA ASP A 18 11.04 1.84 13.12
C ASP A 18 10.20 0.60 12.81
N ASP A 19 9.02 0.49 13.45
CA ASP A 19 8.18 -0.69 13.37
C ASP A 19 7.05 -0.57 12.34
N PHE A 20 6.99 0.51 11.56
CA PHE A 20 5.85 0.79 10.68
C PHE A 20 5.52 -0.38 9.75
N PHE A 21 6.51 -0.90 9.04
CA PHE A 21 6.28 -1.98 8.09
C PHE A 21 5.99 -3.31 8.78
N ASP A 22 6.61 -3.57 9.94
CA ASP A 22 6.31 -4.77 10.73
C ASP A 22 4.86 -4.74 11.22
N LEU A 23 4.42 -3.59 11.75
CA LEU A 23 3.04 -3.41 12.21
C LEU A 23 2.04 -3.55 11.05
N PHE A 24 2.40 -3.03 9.88
CA PHE A 24 1.56 -3.19 8.70
C PHE A 24 1.34 -4.66 8.35
N TYR A 25 2.40 -5.46 8.26
CA TYR A 25 2.26 -6.87 7.91
C TYR A 25 1.51 -7.65 8.97
N GLU A 26 1.77 -7.40 10.26
CA GLU A 26 1.01 -8.02 11.34
C GLU A 26 -0.48 -7.73 11.21
N ASN A 27 -0.82 -6.47 10.97
CA ASN A 27 -2.21 -6.06 10.82
C ASN A 27 -2.84 -6.68 9.57
N PHE A 28 -2.14 -6.64 8.45
CA PHE A 28 -2.63 -7.22 7.19
C PHE A 28 -2.87 -8.71 7.34
N TRP A 29 -1.93 -9.44 7.92
CA TRP A 29 -2.06 -10.90 8.13
C TRP A 29 -3.20 -11.26 9.09
N SER A 30 -3.56 -10.36 9.99
CA SER A 30 -4.70 -10.59 10.90
C SER A 30 -6.04 -10.60 10.17
N LYS A 31 -6.10 -10.10 8.94
CA LYS A 31 -7.33 -10.03 8.16
C LYS A 31 -7.73 -11.40 7.56
N GLY A 32 -6.80 -12.35 7.51
CA GLY A 32 -7.09 -13.69 7.01
C GLY A 32 -5.82 -14.50 6.85
N GLU A 33 -5.90 -15.80 7.15
CA GLU A 33 -4.75 -16.69 7.04
C GLU A 33 -4.24 -16.80 5.60
N HIS A 34 -5.12 -16.68 4.61
CA HIS A 34 -4.70 -16.75 3.21
C HIS A 34 -3.74 -15.60 2.84
N PHE A 35 -3.85 -14.45 3.51
CA PHE A 35 -2.89 -13.37 3.32
C PHE A 35 -1.52 -13.75 3.89
N ARG A 36 -1.51 -14.33 5.09
CA ARG A 36 -0.28 -14.75 5.73
C ARG A 36 0.43 -15.85 4.94
N HIS A 37 -0.32 -16.83 4.45
CA HIS A 37 0.25 -17.96 3.71
C HIS A 37 0.96 -17.55 2.43
N LYS A 38 0.55 -16.44 1.80
CA LYS A 38 1.24 -15.94 0.60
C LYS A 38 2.67 -15.50 0.88
N PHE A 39 3.02 -15.31 2.14
CA PHE A 39 4.36 -14.89 2.55
C PHE A 39 5.18 -16.02 3.19
N ASP A 40 4.69 -17.25 3.16
CA ASP A 40 5.44 -18.40 3.65
C ASP A 40 6.75 -18.54 2.87
N GLY A 41 7.88 -18.61 3.59
CA GLY A 41 9.21 -18.71 2.98
C GLY A 41 9.76 -17.42 2.38
N VAL A 42 9.02 -16.31 2.47
CA VAL A 42 9.47 -15.02 1.93
C VAL A 42 10.46 -14.36 2.88
N ASP A 43 11.53 -13.79 2.33
CA ASP A 43 12.47 -12.96 3.10
C ASP A 43 11.79 -11.63 3.39
N MET A 44 11.28 -11.47 4.61
CA MET A 44 10.50 -10.29 4.99
C MET A 44 11.33 -9.01 5.04
N LYS A 45 12.63 -9.10 5.26
CA LYS A 45 13.49 -7.92 5.18
C LYS A 45 13.50 -7.34 3.77
N ASN A 46 13.65 -8.20 2.78
CA ASN A 46 13.59 -7.79 1.38
C ASN A 46 12.18 -7.34 0.99
N GLN A 47 11.16 -8.05 1.47
CA GLN A 47 9.76 -7.74 1.19
C GLN A 47 9.39 -6.33 1.69
N LYS A 48 9.83 -5.96 2.89
CA LYS A 48 9.57 -4.62 3.44
C LYS A 48 10.23 -3.53 2.59
N ARG A 49 11.43 -3.80 2.09
CA ARG A 49 12.12 -2.87 1.19
C ARG A 49 11.35 -2.70 -0.12
N MET A 50 10.87 -3.81 -0.67
CA MET A 50 10.08 -3.79 -1.90
C MET A 50 8.76 -3.06 -1.70
N LEU A 51 8.10 -3.25 -0.55
CA LEU A 51 6.87 -2.53 -0.22
C LEU A 51 7.09 -1.03 -0.18
N LYS A 52 8.17 -0.58 0.46
CA LYS A 52 8.49 0.84 0.52
C LYS A 52 8.64 1.44 -0.87
N GLY A 53 9.30 0.73 -1.78
CA GLY A 53 9.42 1.16 -3.18
C GLY A 53 8.08 1.18 -3.90
N ALA A 54 7.26 0.15 -3.69
CA ALA A 54 5.95 0.05 -4.33
C ALA A 54 5.02 1.20 -3.89
N LEU A 55 5.07 1.60 -2.63
CA LEU A 55 4.28 2.73 -2.15
C LEU A 55 4.62 4.01 -2.90
N VAL A 56 5.89 4.23 -3.21
CA VAL A 56 6.31 5.41 -3.99
C VAL A 56 5.69 5.40 -5.39
N PHE A 57 5.73 4.27 -6.09
CA PHE A 57 5.11 4.16 -7.41
C PHE A 57 3.59 4.36 -7.35
N LEU A 58 2.93 3.76 -6.36
CA LEU A 58 1.49 3.91 -6.19
C LEU A 58 1.09 5.36 -5.96
N MET A 59 1.79 6.06 -5.08
CA MET A 59 1.45 7.45 -4.77
C MET A 59 1.77 8.42 -5.91
N MET A 60 2.69 8.06 -6.82
CA MET A 60 3.08 8.91 -7.94
C MET A 60 2.36 8.56 -9.24
N ALA A 61 1.47 7.58 -9.24
CA ALA A 61 0.79 7.12 -10.46
C ALA A 61 -0.07 8.18 -11.12
N ASP A 62 -0.55 9.17 -10.35
CA ASP A 62 -1.37 10.27 -10.89
C ASP A 62 -0.56 11.28 -11.72
N SER A 63 0.76 11.36 -11.52
CA SER A 63 1.58 12.41 -12.12
C SER A 63 2.78 11.90 -12.92
N SER A 64 3.07 10.60 -12.87
CA SER A 64 4.25 10.02 -13.52
C SER A 64 3.87 8.84 -14.40
N THR A 65 4.21 8.92 -15.69
CA THR A 65 4.00 7.83 -16.65
C THR A 65 4.78 6.58 -16.23
N ASP A 66 6.02 6.75 -15.80
CA ASP A 66 6.85 5.63 -15.34
C ASP A 66 6.26 4.97 -14.09
N ALA A 67 5.74 5.77 -13.15
CA ALA A 67 5.08 5.23 -11.97
C ALA A 67 3.81 4.45 -12.33
N ARG A 68 3.03 4.94 -13.29
CA ARG A 68 1.85 4.21 -13.79
C ARG A 68 2.24 2.86 -14.38
N GLU A 69 3.28 2.82 -15.20
CA GLU A 69 3.74 1.58 -15.81
C GLU A 69 4.23 0.58 -14.76
N MET A 70 4.97 1.03 -13.77
CA MET A 70 5.40 0.17 -12.68
C MET A 70 4.22 -0.34 -11.86
N THR A 71 3.22 0.50 -11.63
CA THR A 71 2.00 0.11 -10.92
C THR A 71 1.23 -0.96 -11.70
N ARG A 72 1.15 -0.85 -13.03
CA ARG A 72 0.53 -1.88 -13.88
C ARG A 72 1.26 -3.21 -13.76
N LYS A 73 2.58 -3.19 -13.79
CA LYS A 73 3.39 -4.40 -13.64
C LYS A 73 3.16 -5.09 -12.31
N TYR A 74 3.12 -4.31 -11.22
CA TYR A 74 2.83 -4.85 -9.90
C TYR A 74 1.43 -5.46 -9.85
N GLY A 75 0.43 -4.75 -10.39
CA GLY A 75 -0.94 -5.23 -10.41
C GLY A 75 -1.06 -6.54 -11.19
N ASN A 76 -0.47 -6.60 -12.36
CA ASN A 76 -0.50 -7.81 -13.19
C ASN A 76 0.19 -8.99 -12.47
N LYS A 77 1.35 -8.75 -11.88
CA LYS A 77 2.12 -9.78 -11.17
C LYS A 77 1.34 -10.34 -9.97
N HIS A 78 0.56 -9.51 -9.29
CA HIS A 78 -0.22 -9.93 -8.14
C HIS A 78 -1.57 -10.57 -8.50
N GLY A 79 -2.01 -10.43 -9.75
CA GLY A 79 -3.35 -10.80 -10.18
C GLY A 79 -3.67 -12.29 -10.19
N GLN A 80 -4.90 -12.59 -10.62
CA GLN A 80 -5.51 -13.91 -10.52
C GLN A 80 -4.72 -15.01 -11.26
N GLY A 81 -4.08 -14.68 -12.37
CA GLY A 81 -3.27 -15.63 -13.14
C GLY A 81 -1.88 -15.88 -12.56
N ASN A 82 -1.47 -15.14 -11.55
CA ASN A 82 -0.12 -15.21 -10.96
C ASN A 82 -0.20 -15.50 -9.46
N ILE A 83 -0.12 -14.46 -8.61
CA ILE A 83 -0.14 -14.65 -7.15
C ILE A 83 -1.55 -14.93 -6.62
N GLY A 84 -2.58 -14.54 -7.37
CA GLY A 84 -3.96 -14.82 -7.00
C GLY A 84 -4.59 -13.77 -6.07
N VAL A 85 -4.17 -12.51 -6.21
CA VAL A 85 -4.73 -11.39 -5.45
C VAL A 85 -5.93 -10.83 -6.21
N SER A 86 -7.06 -10.66 -5.52
CA SER A 86 -8.26 -10.06 -6.07
C SER A 86 -8.31 -8.55 -5.82
N PRO A 87 -9.17 -7.81 -6.56
CA PRO A 87 -9.40 -6.39 -6.24
C PRO A 87 -9.84 -6.15 -4.80
N GLU A 88 -10.68 -7.04 -4.24
CA GLU A 88 -11.11 -6.97 -2.85
C GLU A 88 -9.93 -7.13 -1.89
N ASP A 89 -8.97 -7.98 -2.22
CA ASP A 89 -7.75 -8.16 -1.43
C ASP A 89 -6.92 -6.88 -1.41
N ILE A 90 -6.88 -6.14 -2.52
CA ILE A 90 -6.19 -4.84 -2.59
C ILE A 90 -6.86 -3.83 -1.66
N ASP A 91 -8.19 -3.81 -1.61
CA ASP A 91 -8.91 -2.92 -0.69
C ASP A 91 -8.59 -3.25 0.77
N ILE A 92 -8.54 -4.53 1.12
CA ILE A 92 -8.18 -4.97 2.48
C ILE A 92 -6.73 -4.57 2.80
N TRP A 93 -5.83 -4.73 1.84
CA TRP A 93 -4.43 -4.32 1.98
C TRP A 93 -4.32 -2.83 2.28
N PHE A 94 -5.04 -2.00 1.53
CA PHE A 94 -4.97 -0.55 1.72
C PHE A 94 -5.59 -0.10 3.04
N GLU A 95 -6.73 -0.69 3.43
CA GLU A 95 -7.33 -0.39 4.73
C GLU A 95 -6.40 -0.79 5.88
N SER A 96 -5.68 -1.91 5.72
CA SER A 96 -4.68 -2.32 6.70
C SER A 96 -3.53 -1.31 6.80
N LEU A 97 -3.14 -0.72 5.67
CA LEU A 97 -2.13 0.33 5.65
C LEU A 97 -2.62 1.57 6.40
N LEU A 98 -3.86 2.01 6.16
CA LEU A 98 -4.42 3.17 6.86
C LEU A 98 -4.57 2.94 8.36
N GLU A 99 -4.95 1.75 8.77
CA GLU A 99 -5.01 1.39 10.20
C GLU A 99 -3.62 1.50 10.84
N THR A 100 -2.58 1.09 10.11
CA THR A 100 -1.20 1.21 10.58
C THR A 100 -0.76 2.66 10.66
N VAL A 101 -1.13 3.48 9.68
CA VAL A 101 -0.88 4.93 9.70
C VAL A 101 -1.49 5.53 10.96
N LYS A 102 -2.72 5.16 11.27
CA LYS A 102 -3.40 5.65 12.48
C LYS A 102 -2.66 5.28 13.76
N LEU A 103 -2.03 4.12 13.80
CA LEU A 103 -1.23 3.70 14.95
C LEU A 103 0.10 4.45 15.07
N CYS A 104 0.72 4.75 13.94
CA CYS A 104 2.10 5.29 13.91
C CYS A 104 2.17 6.80 13.78
N ASP A 105 1.14 7.44 13.27
CA ASP A 105 1.11 8.89 13.09
C ASP A 105 0.37 9.53 14.26
N SER A 106 1.12 10.17 15.17
CA SER A 106 0.55 10.83 16.35
C SER A 106 -0.37 12.00 16.01
N ASP A 107 -0.28 12.52 14.80
CA ASP A 107 -1.12 13.64 14.33
C ASP A 107 -2.27 13.16 13.43
N PHE A 108 -2.57 11.86 13.43
CA PHE A 108 -3.62 11.32 12.59
C PHE A 108 -4.99 11.95 12.93
N ASP A 109 -5.69 12.39 11.88
CA ASP A 109 -7.05 12.91 11.96
C ASP A 109 -7.75 12.66 10.62
N GLU A 110 -8.97 13.19 10.45
CA GLU A 110 -9.73 13.02 9.22
C GLU A 110 -9.02 13.61 8.00
N SER A 111 -8.25 14.69 8.17
CA SER A 111 -7.52 15.29 7.06
C SER A 111 -6.37 14.40 6.60
N VAL A 112 -5.72 13.70 7.52
CA VAL A 112 -4.67 12.73 7.21
C VAL A 112 -5.27 11.53 6.48
N ASP A 113 -6.39 10.99 6.97
CA ASP A 113 -7.09 9.88 6.32
C ASP A 113 -7.45 10.25 4.88
N TYR A 114 -8.05 11.41 4.68
CA TYR A 114 -8.41 11.90 3.35
C TYR A 114 -7.19 12.03 2.44
N ALA A 115 -6.08 12.58 2.98
CA ALA A 115 -4.86 12.81 2.20
C ALA A 115 -4.27 11.50 1.69
N TRP A 116 -4.23 10.46 2.52
CA TRP A 116 -3.74 9.13 2.11
C TRP A 116 -4.64 8.54 1.03
N ARG A 117 -5.96 8.57 1.21
CA ARG A 117 -6.91 8.02 0.23
C ARG A 117 -6.79 8.75 -1.11
N HIS A 118 -6.69 10.06 -1.06
CA HIS A 118 -6.57 10.88 -2.26
C HIS A 118 -5.26 10.59 -3.00
N ARG A 119 -4.15 10.47 -2.25
CA ARG A 119 -2.83 10.28 -2.84
C ARG A 119 -2.68 8.93 -3.53
N PHE A 120 -3.34 7.90 -3.01
CA PHE A 120 -3.24 6.54 -3.55
C PHE A 120 -4.37 6.18 -4.53
N GLU A 121 -5.36 7.03 -4.72
CA GLU A 121 -6.55 6.72 -5.51
C GLU A 121 -6.22 6.20 -6.91
N THR A 122 -5.42 6.93 -7.68
CA THR A 122 -5.06 6.54 -9.04
C THR A 122 -4.29 5.22 -9.06
N GLY A 123 -3.31 5.08 -8.20
CA GLY A 123 -2.51 3.85 -8.12
C GLY A 123 -3.36 2.64 -7.77
N LEU A 124 -4.29 2.78 -6.84
CA LEU A 124 -5.16 1.69 -6.42
C LEU A 124 -6.13 1.28 -7.54
N VAL A 125 -6.68 2.23 -8.28
CA VAL A 125 -7.55 1.94 -9.42
C VAL A 125 -6.78 1.10 -10.45
N ILE A 126 -5.56 1.49 -10.78
CA ILE A 126 -4.71 0.76 -11.72
C ILE A 126 -4.41 -0.66 -11.20
N MET A 127 -4.01 -0.77 -9.94
CA MET A 127 -3.70 -2.07 -9.33
C MET A 127 -4.88 -3.02 -9.38
N LYS A 128 -6.06 -2.55 -8.99
CA LYS A 128 -7.27 -3.39 -8.97
C LYS A 128 -7.65 -3.84 -10.38
N LYS A 129 -7.56 -2.96 -11.35
CA LYS A 129 -7.86 -3.31 -12.74
C LYS A 129 -6.91 -4.37 -13.27
N GLU A 130 -5.62 -4.18 -13.06
CA GLU A 130 -4.61 -5.12 -13.56
C GLU A 130 -4.70 -6.47 -12.84
N CYS A 131 -5.00 -6.48 -11.55
CA CYS A 131 -5.22 -7.72 -10.81
C CYS A 131 -6.41 -8.51 -11.38
N ALA A 132 -7.49 -7.82 -11.71
CA ALA A 132 -8.69 -8.48 -12.27
C ALA A 132 -8.45 -9.01 -13.68
N ASP A 133 -7.64 -8.32 -14.48
CA ASP A 133 -7.39 -8.65 -15.87
C ASP A 133 -6.25 -9.67 -16.06
N ALA A 134 -5.51 -9.96 -15.02
CA ALA A 134 -4.35 -10.87 -15.10
C ALA A 134 -4.73 -12.34 -15.24
#